data_92e3a6b5a0f7b1031f239d17d262f5e7
#
_entry.id   92e3a6b5a0f7b1031f239d17d262f5e7
#
_cell.length_a   1.000
_cell.length_b   1.000
_cell.length_c   1.000
_cell.angle_alpha   90.00
_cell.angle_beta   90.00
_cell.angle_gamma   90.00
#
_symmetry.space_group_name_H-M   'P 1'
#
loop_
_entity.id
_entity.type
_entity.pdbx_description
1 polymer ?
#
loop_
_entity_poly.entity_id
_entity_poly.type
_entity_poly.pdbx_seq_one_letter_code
_entity_poly.pdbx_strand_id
1 'polypeptide(L)'
;SLGKIIYPETLLLDTTKTKGEYLVRVYYGKEKFDTGWITVKLENPIPQKASAISFDTPKTNILIGILLFSALFVFLLYLARINPRLYIRRIAGLDAIDEAVGRTAEMGRPIIYTTGIGSIDNLAILAGLTVLKHVTKKSSLYEVPVLMPNNDPLTLAAAREVVKEAYLESGRPDLYRENDIFFLTSEQFGFASGMSGLMQRLKPGAVFMMGYFYAESLILAENAYVSGAISTAGTTSIDQLPFFIASCDHTLIGDELYAASAYISRNPLEVASIKTGDWFKALSAIIIAFGSIFATLSIFNPQFGEVVRIMVNALK
;
A
#
# COMPACT_ATOMS: atom_id res chain seq x y z
N SER A 1 -7.03 33.07 -20.71
CA SER A 1 -6.17 32.35 -21.67
C SER A 1 -4.74 32.84 -21.48
N LEU A 2 -3.89 31.99 -20.96
CA LEU A 2 -2.45 32.24 -20.81
C LEU A 2 -1.86 32.43 -22.20
N GLY A 3 -1.39 33.63 -22.51
CA GLY A 3 -0.76 33.97 -23.77
C GLY A 3 0.53 33.15 -23.94
N LYS A 4 0.72 32.66 -25.14
CA LYS A 4 1.95 31.93 -25.52
C LYS A 4 3.13 32.90 -25.43
N ILE A 5 4.03 32.67 -24.46
CA ILE A 5 5.29 33.43 -24.38
C ILE A 5 6.14 32.99 -25.56
N ILE A 6 6.30 33.87 -26.54
CA ILE A 6 7.24 33.67 -27.65
C ILE A 6 8.56 34.18 -27.12
N TYR A 7 9.48 33.29 -26.81
CA TYR A 7 10.88 33.66 -26.56
C TYR A 7 11.52 34.09 -27.92
N PRO A 8 11.97 35.30 -28.05
CA PRO A 8 12.79 35.62 -29.24
C PRO A 8 14.08 34.80 -29.14
N GLU A 9 14.44 34.10 -30.19
CA GLU A 9 15.66 33.28 -30.31
C GLU A 9 16.99 34.04 -30.05
N THR A 10 16.91 35.33 -29.76
CA THR A 10 18.06 36.23 -29.65
C THR A 10 18.34 36.72 -28.22
N LEU A 11 17.63 36.25 -27.20
CA LEU A 11 18.01 36.53 -25.82
C LEU A 11 19.08 35.53 -25.34
N LEU A 12 20.20 35.48 -26.05
CA LEU A 12 21.45 34.95 -25.55
C LEU A 12 21.98 35.98 -24.53
N LEU A 13 21.55 35.82 -23.28
CA LEU A 13 22.19 36.50 -22.15
C LEU A 13 23.65 36.06 -22.15
N ASP A 14 24.56 37.03 -22.33
CA ASP A 14 26.00 36.79 -22.20
C ASP A 14 26.28 36.38 -20.73
N THR A 15 26.37 35.08 -20.51
CA THR A 15 26.59 34.47 -19.21
C THR A 15 27.98 34.73 -18.64
N THR A 16 28.83 35.44 -19.37
CA THR A 16 30.16 35.86 -18.89
C THR A 16 30.13 37.07 -17.97
N LYS A 17 29.02 37.81 -17.91
CA LYS A 17 28.83 38.94 -17.00
C LYS A 17 28.08 38.51 -15.74
N THR A 18 28.79 38.42 -14.67
CA THR A 18 28.28 37.96 -13.35
C THR A 18 27.45 38.98 -12.60
N LYS A 19 27.35 40.22 -13.05
CA LYS A 19 26.50 41.29 -12.52
C LYS A 19 26.07 42.21 -13.61
N GLY A 20 24.81 42.53 -13.79
CA GLY A 20 24.32 43.46 -14.76
C GLY A 20 22.88 43.89 -14.52
N GLU A 21 22.62 45.15 -14.83
CA GLU A 21 21.26 45.65 -14.98
C GLU A 21 20.88 45.45 -16.48
N TYR A 22 19.76 44.75 -16.67
CA TYR A 22 19.26 44.47 -17.99
C TYR A 22 17.97 45.26 -18.21
N LEU A 23 17.88 45.96 -19.33
CA LEU A 23 16.65 46.59 -19.76
C LEU A 23 15.85 45.58 -20.58
N VAL A 24 14.74 45.13 -20.07
CA VAL A 24 13.86 44.17 -20.70
C VAL A 24 12.56 44.86 -21.10
N ARG A 25 12.16 44.68 -22.37
CA ARG A 25 10.91 45.21 -22.91
C ARG A 25 10.07 44.04 -23.41
N VAL A 26 8.87 43.87 -22.85
CA VAL A 26 7.98 42.77 -23.22
C VAL A 26 6.87 43.30 -24.13
N TYR A 27 6.70 42.67 -25.30
CA TYR A 27 5.63 42.96 -26.23
C TYR A 27 4.59 41.82 -26.20
N TYR A 28 3.33 42.17 -26.15
CA TYR A 28 2.23 41.19 -26.18
C TYR A 28 1.25 41.53 -27.31
N GLY A 29 1.03 40.55 -28.20
CA GLY A 29 -0.01 40.58 -29.22
C GLY A 29 0.25 41.52 -30.43
N LYS A 30 -0.72 41.52 -31.35
CA LYS A 30 -0.70 42.40 -32.55
C LYS A 30 -1.03 43.86 -32.22
N GLU A 31 -1.67 44.11 -31.12
CA GLU A 31 -1.83 45.46 -30.57
C GLU A 31 -0.75 45.64 -29.50
N LYS A 32 0.04 46.70 -29.72
CA LYS A 32 1.23 47.03 -28.94
C LYS A 32 0.90 47.25 -27.45
N PHE A 33 0.81 46.21 -26.67
CA PHE A 33 0.94 46.36 -25.24
C PHE A 33 2.43 46.39 -24.93
N ASP A 34 2.93 47.56 -24.69
CA ASP A 34 4.34 47.84 -24.46
C ASP A 34 4.51 48.14 -22.96
N THR A 35 5.21 47.27 -22.24
CA THR A 35 5.48 47.45 -20.80
C THR A 35 6.47 48.61 -20.55
N GLY A 36 7.01 49.26 -21.59
CA GLY A 36 8.18 50.12 -21.45
C GLY A 36 9.43 49.31 -21.06
N TRP A 37 10.52 50.05 -20.87
CA TRP A 37 11.77 49.45 -20.40
C TRP A 37 11.71 49.17 -18.90
N ILE A 38 11.80 47.89 -18.53
CA ILE A 38 11.86 47.44 -17.13
C ILE A 38 13.32 47.09 -16.83
N THR A 39 13.89 47.69 -15.79
CA THR A 39 15.24 47.32 -15.35
C THR A 39 15.13 46.06 -14.48
N VAL A 40 15.68 44.96 -14.94
CA VAL A 40 15.80 43.70 -14.19
C VAL A 40 17.22 43.62 -13.64
N LYS A 41 17.36 43.68 -12.33
CA LYS A 41 18.62 43.42 -11.64
C LYS A 41 18.78 41.93 -11.49
N LEU A 42 19.73 41.34 -12.19
CA LEU A 42 20.15 39.96 -11.94
C LEU A 42 21.22 39.98 -10.84
N GLU A 43 20.79 39.71 -9.62
CA GLU A 43 21.71 39.44 -8.51
C GLU A 43 22.16 37.97 -8.62
N ASN A 44 23.39 37.77 -9.09
CA ASN A 44 24.07 36.48 -9.21
C ASN A 44 23.42 35.43 -10.12
N PRO A 45 23.59 35.45 -11.42
CA PRO A 45 23.71 34.23 -12.17
C PRO A 45 25.15 33.72 -12.00
N ILE A 46 25.46 33.08 -10.89
CA ILE A 46 26.60 32.18 -10.86
C ILE A 46 26.15 31.03 -11.77
N PRO A 47 26.79 30.81 -12.94
CA PRO A 47 26.57 29.56 -13.67
C PRO A 47 27.01 28.47 -12.70
N GLN A 48 26.05 27.78 -12.11
CA GLN A 48 26.36 26.56 -11.38
C GLN A 48 26.94 25.64 -12.45
N LYS A 49 28.28 25.55 -12.52
CA LYS A 49 28.90 24.41 -13.18
C LYS A 49 28.21 23.20 -12.58
N ALA A 50 27.55 22.42 -13.43
CA ALA A 50 27.06 21.12 -13.03
C ALA A 50 28.28 20.32 -12.55
N SER A 51 28.63 20.47 -11.29
CA SER A 51 29.57 19.56 -10.63
C SER A 51 28.79 18.27 -10.53
N ALA A 52 29.35 17.18 -10.98
CA ALA A 52 28.84 15.85 -10.71
C ALA A 52 28.92 15.63 -9.20
N ILE A 53 27.96 16.18 -8.45
CA ILE A 53 27.80 15.89 -7.05
C ILE A 53 27.18 14.51 -7.02
N SER A 54 27.96 13.49 -6.76
CA SER A 54 27.52 12.09 -6.64
C SER A 54 26.48 11.93 -5.51
N PHE A 55 26.40 12.90 -4.59
CA PHE A 55 25.50 12.86 -3.44
C PHE A 55 25.13 14.29 -2.99
N ASP A 56 23.86 14.51 -2.72
CA ASP A 56 23.35 15.76 -2.15
C ASP A 56 23.63 15.79 -0.63
N THR A 57 24.71 16.46 -0.24
CA THR A 57 25.19 16.51 1.16
C THR A 57 24.15 16.96 2.19
N PRO A 58 23.21 17.89 1.92
CA PRO A 58 22.09 18.18 2.81
C PRO A 58 21.22 16.99 3.16
N LYS A 59 21.21 15.92 2.32
CA LYS A 59 20.41 14.71 2.54
C LYS A 59 21.16 13.54 3.20
N THR A 60 22.28 13.83 3.86
CA THR A 60 23.07 12.81 4.57
C THR A 60 22.26 12.05 5.62
N ASN A 61 21.33 12.75 6.32
CA ASN A 61 20.46 12.12 7.31
C ASN A 61 19.54 11.05 6.70
N ILE A 62 19.03 11.30 5.48
CA ILE A 62 18.22 10.32 4.73
C ILE A 62 19.08 9.11 4.36
N LEU A 63 20.32 9.33 3.92
CA LEU A 63 21.25 8.24 3.60
C LEU A 63 21.53 7.36 4.82
N ILE A 64 21.79 7.98 5.98
CA ILE A 64 22.00 7.27 7.25
C ILE A 64 20.76 6.45 7.60
N GLY A 65 19.55 7.05 7.47
CA GLY A 65 18.29 6.37 7.71
C GLY A 65 18.09 5.13 6.80
N ILE A 66 18.38 5.27 5.51
CA ILE A 66 18.30 4.15 4.55
C ILE A 66 19.31 3.05 4.90
N LEU A 67 20.55 3.41 5.26
CA LEU A 67 21.57 2.43 5.64
C LEU A 67 21.19 1.69 6.92
N LEU A 68 20.69 2.37 7.93
CA LEU A 68 20.20 1.76 9.16
C LEU A 68 19.01 0.83 8.92
N PHE A 69 18.03 1.28 8.09
CA PHE A 69 16.92 0.44 7.70
C PHE A 69 17.37 -0.83 6.98
N SER A 70 18.25 -0.68 5.99
CA SER A 70 18.78 -1.81 5.22
C SER A 70 19.57 -2.77 6.09
N ALA A 71 20.41 -2.27 6.99
CA ALA A 71 21.18 -3.10 7.92
C ALA A 71 20.26 -3.88 8.87
N LEU A 72 19.24 -3.21 9.44
CA LEU A 72 18.25 -3.87 10.29
C LEU A 72 17.44 -4.93 9.53
N PHE A 73 17.03 -4.62 8.30
CA PHE A 73 16.32 -5.57 7.46
C PHE A 73 17.15 -6.83 7.16
N VAL A 74 18.41 -6.65 6.75
CA VAL A 74 19.34 -7.78 6.47
C VAL A 74 19.59 -8.60 7.74
N PHE A 75 19.77 -7.93 8.87
CA PHE A 75 19.96 -8.60 10.17
C PHE A 75 18.71 -9.43 10.56
N LEU A 76 17.53 -8.86 10.45
CA LEU A 76 16.26 -9.55 10.75
C LEU A 76 15.96 -10.67 9.74
N LEU A 77 16.33 -10.49 8.47
CA LEU A 77 16.24 -11.54 7.46
C LEU A 77 17.15 -12.73 7.80
N TYR A 78 18.37 -12.45 8.25
CA TYR A 78 19.29 -13.49 8.73
C TYR A 78 18.71 -14.24 9.94
N LEU A 79 18.17 -13.52 10.92
CA LEU A 79 17.51 -14.13 12.08
C LEU A 79 16.29 -14.95 11.69
N ALA A 80 15.47 -14.47 10.74
CA ALA A 80 14.29 -15.18 10.27
C ALA A 80 14.64 -16.49 9.54
N ARG A 81 15.78 -16.53 8.85
CA ARG A 81 16.27 -17.76 8.20
C ARG A 81 16.77 -18.80 9.21
N ILE A 82 17.42 -18.35 10.27
CA ILE A 82 17.95 -19.26 11.32
C ILE A 82 16.81 -19.72 12.25
N ASN A 83 15.89 -18.83 12.56
CA ASN A 83 14.78 -19.11 13.47
C ASN A 83 13.43 -18.96 12.78
N PRO A 84 12.88 -20.02 12.12
CA PRO A 84 11.59 -19.97 11.44
C PRO A 84 10.41 -19.69 12.38
N ARG A 85 10.61 -19.80 13.70
CA ARG A 85 9.58 -19.55 14.73
C ARG A 85 9.69 -18.16 15.36
N LEU A 86 10.26 -17.19 14.65
CA LEU A 86 10.24 -15.80 15.10
C LEU A 86 8.79 -15.40 15.43
N TYR A 87 8.64 -14.81 16.61
CA TYR A 87 7.32 -14.37 17.08
C TYR A 87 6.75 -13.32 16.13
N ILE A 88 5.59 -13.60 15.57
CA ILE A 88 4.74 -12.62 14.88
C ILE A 88 3.49 -12.49 15.75
N ARG A 89 3.03 -11.26 15.97
CA ARG A 89 1.80 -10.99 16.72
C ARG A 89 0.63 -11.76 16.09
N ARG A 90 -0.14 -12.48 16.91
CA ARG A 90 -1.38 -13.11 16.46
C ARG A 90 -2.35 -12.03 15.99
N ILE A 91 -2.94 -12.24 14.84
CA ILE A 91 -3.84 -11.28 14.21
C ILE A 91 -5.25 -11.79 14.41
N ALA A 92 -6.09 -11.00 15.10
CA ALA A 92 -7.48 -11.36 15.39
C ALA A 92 -8.28 -11.65 14.11
N GLY A 93 -7.95 -10.97 13.00
CA GLY A 93 -8.58 -11.22 11.71
C GLY A 93 -8.35 -12.63 11.14
N LEU A 94 -7.23 -13.31 11.48
CA LEU A 94 -7.02 -14.71 11.06
C LEU A 94 -7.93 -15.67 11.83
N ASP A 95 -8.13 -15.43 13.12
CA ASP A 95 -9.07 -16.24 13.93
C ASP A 95 -10.50 -16.05 13.41
N ALA A 96 -10.87 -14.83 13.01
CA ALA A 96 -12.16 -14.54 12.40
C ALA A 96 -12.34 -15.24 11.04
N ILE A 97 -11.29 -15.37 10.23
CA ILE A 97 -11.32 -16.15 8.98
C ILE A 97 -11.62 -17.63 9.27
N ASP A 98 -10.90 -18.22 10.22
CA ASP A 98 -11.10 -19.63 10.60
C ASP A 98 -12.52 -19.88 11.13
N GLU A 99 -13.07 -18.97 11.94
CA GLU A 99 -14.44 -19.01 12.43
C GLU A 99 -15.46 -18.88 11.29
N ALA A 100 -15.26 -17.93 10.36
CA ALA A 100 -16.14 -17.72 9.22
C ALA A 100 -16.19 -18.95 8.31
N VAL A 101 -15.06 -19.62 8.06
CA VAL A 101 -15.02 -20.88 7.29
C VAL A 101 -15.80 -21.98 8.01
N GLY A 102 -15.62 -22.15 9.33
CA GLY A 102 -16.35 -23.14 10.11
C GLY A 102 -17.86 -22.91 10.07
N ARG A 103 -18.33 -21.70 10.31
CA ARG A 103 -19.76 -21.34 10.23
C ARG A 103 -20.32 -21.53 8.80
N THR A 104 -19.54 -21.23 7.78
CA THR A 104 -19.94 -21.49 6.39
C THR A 104 -20.16 -22.98 6.13
N ALA A 105 -19.34 -23.83 6.70
CA ALA A 105 -19.50 -25.27 6.63
C ALA A 105 -20.81 -25.74 7.28
N GLU A 106 -21.13 -25.22 8.45
CA GLU A 106 -22.41 -25.49 9.14
C GLU A 106 -23.62 -25.06 8.32
N MET A 107 -23.52 -23.96 7.59
CA MET A 107 -24.59 -23.46 6.72
C MET A 107 -24.73 -24.25 5.39
N GLY A 108 -23.74 -25.06 5.02
CA GLY A 108 -23.71 -25.76 3.74
C GLY A 108 -23.68 -24.82 2.52
N ARG A 109 -23.06 -23.63 2.65
CA ARG A 109 -23.02 -22.59 1.63
C ARG A 109 -21.61 -22.43 1.08
N PRO A 110 -21.43 -21.90 -0.15
CA PRO A 110 -20.10 -21.65 -0.68
C PRO A 110 -19.43 -20.44 -0.02
N ILE A 111 -18.11 -20.37 -0.16
CA ILE A 111 -17.31 -19.19 0.11
C ILE A 111 -17.10 -18.41 -1.19
N ILE A 112 -17.24 -17.10 -1.17
CA ILE A 112 -16.78 -16.22 -2.24
C ILE A 112 -15.51 -15.51 -1.77
N TYR A 113 -14.48 -15.57 -2.60
CA TYR A 113 -13.19 -14.91 -2.35
C TYR A 113 -12.85 -13.94 -3.49
N THR A 114 -12.29 -12.78 -3.19
CA THR A 114 -11.76 -11.87 -4.20
C THR A 114 -10.55 -11.11 -3.68
N THR A 115 -9.60 -10.87 -4.58
CA THR A 115 -8.44 -9.98 -4.33
C THR A 115 -8.69 -8.54 -4.77
N GLY A 116 -9.91 -8.23 -5.22
CA GLY A 116 -10.26 -6.90 -5.71
C GLY A 116 -9.78 -6.64 -7.14
N ILE A 117 -9.44 -5.39 -7.41
CA ILE A 117 -9.08 -4.92 -8.74
C ILE A 117 -7.60 -4.53 -8.77
N GLY A 118 -6.82 -5.25 -9.51
CA GLY A 118 -5.39 -5.01 -9.68
C GLY A 118 -4.68 -6.24 -10.20
N SER A 119 -3.42 -6.08 -10.53
CA SER A 119 -2.58 -7.16 -11.05
C SER A 119 -1.62 -7.70 -9.98
N ILE A 120 -1.02 -8.84 -10.26
CA ILE A 120 -0.14 -9.59 -9.35
C ILE A 120 1.13 -8.82 -8.92
N ASP A 121 1.47 -7.73 -9.58
CA ASP A 121 2.55 -6.81 -9.19
C ASP A 121 2.25 -6.02 -7.89
N ASN A 122 0.99 -5.98 -7.47
CA ASN A 122 0.59 -5.34 -6.22
C ASN A 122 0.78 -6.29 -5.03
N LEU A 123 1.56 -5.84 -4.03
CA LEU A 123 1.87 -6.63 -2.83
C LEU A 123 0.63 -7.02 -2.02
N ALA A 124 -0.44 -6.18 -2.02
CA ALA A 124 -1.67 -6.50 -1.33
C ALA A 124 -2.41 -7.68 -1.98
N ILE A 125 -2.32 -7.82 -3.31
CA ILE A 125 -2.88 -8.96 -4.04
C ILE A 125 -2.09 -10.23 -3.73
N LEU A 126 -0.76 -10.16 -3.70
CA LEU A 126 0.08 -11.30 -3.30
C LEU A 126 -0.22 -11.77 -1.87
N ALA A 127 -0.39 -10.82 -0.94
CA ALA A 127 -0.82 -11.13 0.42
C ALA A 127 -2.21 -11.76 0.44
N GLY A 128 -3.15 -11.24 -0.36
CA GLY A 128 -4.48 -11.82 -0.54
C GLY A 128 -4.43 -13.26 -1.07
N LEU A 129 -3.57 -13.56 -2.05
CA LEU A 129 -3.38 -14.93 -2.55
C LEU A 129 -2.82 -15.88 -1.47
N THR A 130 -1.97 -15.39 -0.58
CA THR A 130 -1.48 -16.19 0.57
C THR A 130 -2.62 -16.50 1.55
N VAL A 131 -3.49 -15.52 1.83
CA VAL A 131 -4.70 -15.73 2.64
C VAL A 131 -5.68 -16.67 1.94
N LEU A 132 -5.85 -16.58 0.61
CA LEU A 132 -6.64 -17.51 -0.19
C LEU A 132 -6.17 -18.95 0.02
N LYS A 133 -4.85 -19.19 -0.03
CA LYS A 133 -4.28 -20.52 0.23
C LYS A 133 -4.73 -21.07 1.59
N HIS A 134 -4.71 -20.22 2.62
CA HIS A 134 -5.14 -20.59 3.97
C HIS A 134 -6.65 -20.89 4.03
N VAL A 135 -7.47 -20.01 3.48
CA VAL A 135 -8.94 -20.21 3.37
C VAL A 135 -9.27 -21.51 2.66
N THR A 136 -8.62 -21.77 1.52
CA THR A 136 -8.84 -23.00 0.73
C THR A 136 -8.42 -24.25 1.50
N LYS A 137 -7.29 -24.24 2.20
CA LYS A 137 -6.88 -25.36 3.05
C LYS A 137 -7.89 -25.64 4.17
N LYS A 138 -8.40 -24.56 4.80
CA LYS A 138 -9.41 -24.73 5.85
C LYS A 138 -10.75 -25.21 5.30
N SER A 139 -11.21 -24.65 4.20
CA SER A 139 -12.47 -25.04 3.56
C SER A 139 -12.45 -26.47 3.05
N SER A 140 -11.28 -26.98 2.59
CA SER A 140 -11.12 -28.36 2.13
C SER A 140 -11.40 -29.41 3.22
N LEU A 141 -11.15 -29.07 4.50
CA LEU A 141 -11.43 -29.96 5.63
C LEU A 141 -12.93 -30.18 5.83
N TYR A 142 -13.74 -29.23 5.38
CA TYR A 142 -15.20 -29.26 5.51
C TYR A 142 -15.91 -29.44 4.16
N GLU A 143 -15.16 -29.68 3.10
CA GLU A 143 -15.67 -29.82 1.71
C GLU A 143 -16.48 -28.61 1.22
N VAL A 144 -16.19 -27.42 1.73
CA VAL A 144 -16.84 -26.16 1.34
C VAL A 144 -16.18 -25.63 0.07
N PRO A 145 -16.93 -25.39 -1.03
CA PRO A 145 -16.36 -24.86 -2.26
C PRO A 145 -15.97 -23.37 -2.08
N VAL A 146 -14.81 -23.00 -2.65
CA VAL A 146 -14.31 -21.62 -2.71
C VAL A 146 -14.44 -21.14 -4.14
N LEU A 147 -15.30 -20.15 -4.35
CA LEU A 147 -15.50 -19.49 -5.64
C LEU A 147 -14.69 -18.20 -5.67
N MET A 148 -13.87 -18.04 -6.70
CA MET A 148 -13.03 -16.85 -6.86
C MET A 148 -13.20 -16.22 -8.24
N PRO A 149 -14.14 -15.28 -8.38
CA PRO A 149 -14.20 -14.40 -9.56
C PRO A 149 -13.00 -13.45 -9.56
N ASN A 150 -12.35 -13.30 -10.71
CA ASN A 150 -11.18 -12.46 -10.90
C ASN A 150 -11.44 -11.37 -11.92
N ASN A 151 -10.78 -10.23 -11.71
CA ASN A 151 -10.77 -9.08 -12.61
C ASN A 151 -9.57 -9.08 -13.57
N ASP A 152 -8.45 -9.70 -13.17
CA ASP A 152 -7.19 -9.71 -13.92
C ASP A 152 -6.78 -11.14 -14.33
N PRO A 153 -6.43 -11.37 -15.62
CA PRO A 153 -6.03 -12.70 -16.10
C PRO A 153 -4.75 -13.26 -15.47
N LEU A 154 -3.78 -12.40 -15.10
CA LEU A 154 -2.55 -12.84 -14.45
C LEU A 154 -2.81 -13.28 -13.01
N THR A 155 -3.62 -12.51 -12.29
CA THR A 155 -4.08 -12.88 -10.95
C THR A 155 -4.93 -14.15 -10.97
N LEU A 156 -5.77 -14.35 -12.01
CA LEU A 156 -6.51 -15.59 -12.21
C LEU A 156 -5.59 -16.79 -12.33
N ALA A 157 -4.55 -16.71 -13.17
CA ALA A 157 -3.62 -17.82 -13.36
C ALA A 157 -2.89 -18.16 -12.04
N ALA A 158 -2.42 -17.15 -11.31
CA ALA A 158 -1.80 -17.35 -10.00
C ALA A 158 -2.77 -17.93 -8.97
N ALA A 159 -4.02 -17.45 -8.93
CA ALA A 159 -5.05 -17.96 -8.03
C ALA A 159 -5.37 -19.43 -8.27
N ARG A 160 -5.46 -19.86 -9.53
CA ARG A 160 -5.66 -21.28 -9.89
C ARG A 160 -4.55 -22.16 -9.34
N GLU A 161 -3.29 -21.77 -9.51
CA GLU A 161 -2.16 -22.54 -8.98
C GLU A 161 -2.16 -22.55 -7.44
N VAL A 162 -2.42 -21.42 -6.80
CA VAL A 162 -2.49 -21.32 -5.34
C VAL A 162 -3.58 -22.22 -4.77
N VAL A 163 -4.78 -22.21 -5.36
CA VAL A 163 -5.91 -23.02 -4.92
C VAL A 163 -5.65 -24.50 -5.16
N LYS A 164 -5.09 -24.86 -6.33
CA LYS A 164 -4.71 -26.23 -6.65
C LYS A 164 -3.66 -26.76 -5.66
N GLU A 165 -2.62 -25.98 -5.39
CA GLU A 165 -1.61 -26.32 -4.39
C GLU A 165 -2.21 -26.49 -2.99
N ALA A 166 -3.15 -25.60 -2.59
CA ALA A 166 -3.82 -25.68 -1.30
C ALA A 166 -4.61 -26.99 -1.13
N TYR A 167 -5.34 -27.43 -2.16
CA TYR A 167 -6.05 -28.72 -2.15
C TYR A 167 -5.10 -29.93 -2.15
N LEU A 168 -3.98 -29.84 -2.89
CA LEU A 168 -2.95 -30.90 -2.87
C LEU A 168 -2.32 -31.03 -1.48
N GLU A 169 -1.92 -29.90 -0.87
CA GLU A 169 -1.33 -29.89 0.48
C GLU A 169 -2.31 -30.35 1.58
N SER A 170 -3.61 -30.17 1.34
CA SER A 170 -4.66 -30.65 2.25
C SER A 170 -4.99 -32.14 2.05
N GLY A 171 -4.38 -32.81 1.07
CA GLY A 171 -4.69 -34.21 0.72
C GLY A 171 -6.05 -34.39 0.03
N ARG A 172 -6.67 -33.32 -0.46
CA ARG A 172 -7.99 -33.34 -1.12
C ARG A 172 -7.96 -32.77 -2.56
N PRO A 173 -7.11 -33.30 -3.44
CA PRO A 173 -7.03 -32.85 -4.83
C PRO A 173 -8.34 -33.08 -5.61
N ASP A 174 -9.17 -34.01 -5.14
CA ASP A 174 -10.49 -34.33 -5.66
C ASP A 174 -11.49 -33.16 -5.61
N LEU A 175 -11.29 -32.24 -4.69
CA LEU A 175 -12.15 -31.06 -4.51
C LEU A 175 -11.78 -29.89 -5.44
N TYR A 176 -10.61 -29.93 -6.08
CA TYR A 176 -10.20 -28.86 -6.98
C TYR A 176 -11.06 -28.83 -8.25
N ARG A 177 -11.68 -27.69 -8.49
CA ARG A 177 -12.45 -27.43 -9.72
C ARG A 177 -11.95 -26.14 -10.34
N GLU A 178 -11.36 -26.24 -11.53
CA GLU A 178 -10.83 -25.06 -12.23
C GLU A 178 -11.89 -23.99 -12.51
N ASN A 179 -13.13 -24.42 -12.74
CA ASN A 179 -14.26 -23.53 -13.04
C ASN A 179 -14.71 -22.68 -11.84
N ASP A 180 -14.31 -23.03 -10.63
CA ASP A 180 -14.62 -22.23 -9.42
C ASP A 180 -13.75 -20.97 -9.35
N ILE A 181 -12.62 -20.95 -10.09
CA ILE A 181 -11.71 -19.81 -10.20
C ILE A 181 -11.78 -19.31 -11.64
N PHE A 182 -12.49 -18.23 -11.87
CA PHE A 182 -12.84 -17.78 -13.21
C PHE A 182 -12.65 -16.27 -13.39
N PHE A 183 -12.44 -15.88 -14.65
CA PHE A 183 -12.44 -14.49 -15.05
C PHE A 183 -13.87 -13.96 -15.18
N LEU A 184 -14.16 -12.84 -14.54
CA LEU A 184 -15.48 -12.22 -14.61
C LEU A 184 -15.49 -11.07 -15.64
N THR A 185 -14.69 -10.05 -15.42
CA THR A 185 -14.47 -8.92 -16.33
C THR A 185 -13.32 -8.04 -15.80
N SER A 186 -12.63 -7.35 -16.70
CA SER A 186 -11.59 -6.37 -16.33
C SER A 186 -12.16 -4.99 -16.00
N GLU A 187 -13.42 -4.75 -16.29
CA GLU A 187 -14.08 -3.46 -16.07
C GLU A 187 -14.54 -3.35 -14.61
N GLN A 188 -14.18 -2.28 -13.93
CA GLN A 188 -14.34 -2.11 -12.48
C GLN A 188 -15.79 -2.27 -12.00
N PHE A 189 -16.71 -1.50 -12.57
CA PHE A 189 -18.11 -1.54 -12.14
C PHE A 189 -18.87 -2.76 -12.68
N GLY A 190 -18.44 -3.28 -13.83
CA GLY A 190 -18.87 -4.58 -14.33
C GLY A 190 -18.51 -5.70 -13.37
N PHE A 191 -17.29 -5.67 -12.82
CA PHE A 191 -16.84 -6.60 -11.79
C PHE A 191 -17.68 -6.49 -10.52
N ALA A 192 -17.88 -5.27 -10.01
CA ALA A 192 -18.70 -5.04 -8.82
C ALA A 192 -20.14 -5.55 -9.01
N SER A 193 -20.74 -5.28 -10.17
CA SER A 193 -22.10 -5.72 -10.51
C SER A 193 -22.19 -7.24 -10.64
N GLY A 194 -21.20 -7.86 -11.30
CA GLY A 194 -21.13 -9.31 -11.44
C GLY A 194 -20.96 -10.01 -10.09
N MET A 195 -20.08 -9.49 -9.23
CA MET A 195 -19.89 -9.97 -7.85
C MET A 195 -21.16 -9.86 -7.03
N SER A 196 -21.85 -8.70 -7.10
CA SER A 196 -23.14 -8.49 -6.42
C SER A 196 -24.18 -9.51 -6.88
N GLY A 197 -24.29 -9.76 -8.18
CA GLY A 197 -25.17 -10.78 -8.75
C GLY A 197 -24.84 -12.19 -8.28
N LEU A 198 -23.54 -12.53 -8.12
CA LEU A 198 -23.11 -13.82 -7.56
C LEU A 198 -23.51 -13.95 -6.10
N MET A 199 -23.24 -12.93 -5.26
CA MET A 199 -23.61 -12.93 -3.86
C MET A 199 -25.10 -13.10 -3.62
N GLN A 200 -25.93 -12.40 -4.39
CA GLN A 200 -27.40 -12.50 -4.30
C GLN A 200 -27.95 -13.85 -4.72
N ARG A 201 -27.39 -14.47 -5.76
CA ARG A 201 -27.83 -15.77 -6.27
C ARG A 201 -27.36 -16.94 -5.41
N LEU A 202 -26.10 -16.92 -5.03
CA LEU A 202 -25.47 -18.05 -4.34
C LEU A 202 -25.67 -17.98 -2.83
N LYS A 203 -25.97 -16.80 -2.29
CA LYS A 203 -26.07 -16.54 -0.84
C LYS A 203 -24.94 -17.20 -0.07
N PRO A 204 -23.69 -16.77 -0.31
CA PRO A 204 -22.52 -17.42 0.28
C PRO A 204 -22.60 -17.39 1.82
N GLY A 205 -21.95 -18.33 2.48
CA GLY A 205 -21.84 -18.34 3.94
C GLY A 205 -20.78 -17.34 4.42
N ALA A 206 -19.70 -17.17 3.63
CA ALA A 206 -18.70 -16.12 3.88
C ALA A 206 -18.26 -15.46 2.58
N VAL A 207 -17.88 -14.19 2.69
CA VAL A 207 -17.25 -13.40 1.62
C VAL A 207 -15.93 -12.82 2.14
N PHE A 208 -14.84 -13.19 1.48
CA PHE A 208 -13.51 -12.68 1.78
C PHE A 208 -13.04 -11.71 0.71
N MET A 209 -12.76 -10.49 1.09
CA MET A 209 -12.27 -9.40 0.22
C MET A 209 -10.87 -9.01 0.68
N MET A 210 -9.84 -9.70 0.16
CA MET A 210 -8.46 -9.57 0.65
C MET A 210 -7.50 -9.16 -0.47
N GLY A 211 -7.10 -7.88 -0.50
CA GLY A 211 -6.21 -7.40 -1.55
C GLY A 211 -6.27 -5.90 -1.78
N TYR A 212 -6.38 -5.49 -3.04
CA TYR A 212 -6.39 -4.10 -3.44
C TYR A 212 -7.73 -3.70 -4.06
N PHE A 213 -8.31 -2.62 -3.56
CA PHE A 213 -9.66 -2.16 -3.93
C PHE A 213 -9.66 -0.68 -4.22
N TYR A 214 -10.63 -0.26 -5.04
CA TYR A 214 -10.99 1.12 -5.32
C TYR A 214 -12.44 1.38 -4.89
N ALA A 215 -13.16 2.22 -5.64
CA ALA A 215 -14.54 2.62 -5.32
C ALA A 215 -15.53 1.45 -5.28
N GLU A 216 -15.26 0.31 -5.91
CA GLU A 216 -16.10 -0.90 -5.86
C GLU A 216 -16.17 -1.52 -4.47
N SER A 217 -15.22 -1.21 -3.58
CA SER A 217 -15.17 -1.75 -2.21
C SER A 217 -16.47 -1.57 -1.44
N LEU A 218 -17.09 -0.38 -1.54
CA LEU A 218 -18.36 -0.09 -0.89
C LEU A 218 -19.49 -0.98 -1.43
N ILE A 219 -19.57 -1.13 -2.76
CA ILE A 219 -20.59 -1.96 -3.41
C ILE A 219 -20.43 -3.42 -2.99
N LEU A 220 -19.19 -3.93 -2.96
CA LEU A 220 -18.90 -5.30 -2.57
C LEU A 220 -19.25 -5.57 -1.11
N ALA A 221 -18.84 -4.67 -0.20
CA ALA A 221 -19.08 -4.80 1.23
C ALA A 221 -20.58 -4.74 1.57
N GLU A 222 -21.31 -3.81 0.96
CA GLU A 222 -22.77 -3.68 1.14
C GLU A 222 -23.50 -4.94 0.64
N ASN A 223 -23.14 -5.43 -0.55
CA ASN A 223 -23.78 -6.65 -1.08
C ASN A 223 -23.41 -7.91 -0.29
N ALA A 224 -22.21 -8.00 0.27
CA ALA A 224 -21.85 -9.09 1.19
C ALA A 224 -22.75 -9.06 2.43
N TYR A 225 -22.94 -7.89 3.04
CA TYR A 225 -23.85 -7.70 4.18
C TYR A 225 -25.30 -8.06 3.83
N VAL A 226 -25.84 -7.53 2.72
CA VAL A 226 -27.22 -7.79 2.27
C VAL A 226 -27.45 -9.27 1.95
N SER A 227 -26.44 -10.00 1.46
CA SER A 227 -26.53 -11.44 1.19
C SER A 227 -26.62 -12.29 2.45
N GLY A 228 -26.34 -11.71 3.63
CA GLY A 228 -26.28 -12.39 4.92
C GLY A 228 -25.04 -13.25 5.09
N ALA A 229 -23.99 -12.99 4.30
CA ALA A 229 -22.70 -13.66 4.42
C ALA A 229 -21.88 -13.05 5.58
N ILE A 230 -21.05 -13.87 6.21
CA ILE A 230 -20.01 -13.35 7.10
C ILE A 230 -18.95 -12.69 6.23
N SER A 231 -18.80 -11.39 6.38
CA SER A 231 -17.92 -10.58 5.54
C SER A 231 -16.60 -10.27 6.26
N THR A 232 -15.48 -10.61 5.61
CA THR A 232 -14.15 -10.27 6.12
C THR A 232 -13.37 -9.57 5.01
N ALA A 233 -12.90 -8.36 5.30
CA ALA A 233 -12.11 -7.57 4.34
C ALA A 233 -10.69 -7.32 4.85
N GLY A 234 -9.76 -7.16 3.93
CA GLY A 234 -8.38 -6.77 4.22
C GLY A 234 -7.77 -6.00 3.07
N THR A 235 -7.40 -4.76 3.31
CA THR A 235 -6.77 -3.91 2.29
C THR A 235 -5.76 -2.95 2.91
N THR A 236 -4.78 -2.56 2.08
CA THR A 236 -3.81 -1.51 2.40
C THR A 236 -4.22 -0.15 1.85
N SER A 237 -5.29 -0.08 1.06
CA SER A 237 -5.83 1.17 0.51
C SER A 237 -6.54 1.96 1.61
N ILE A 238 -5.89 3.04 2.08
CA ILE A 238 -6.38 3.87 3.19
C ILE A 238 -7.75 4.48 2.85
N ASP A 239 -7.95 4.86 1.59
CA ASP A 239 -9.19 5.49 1.12
C ASP A 239 -10.40 4.53 1.17
N GLN A 240 -10.16 3.22 1.11
CA GLN A 240 -11.21 2.19 1.08
C GLN A 240 -11.47 1.56 2.45
N LEU A 241 -10.52 1.66 3.38
CA LEU A 241 -10.66 1.11 4.73
C LEU A 241 -11.94 1.54 5.47
N PRO A 242 -12.36 2.82 5.44
CA PRO A 242 -13.57 3.25 6.13
C PRO A 242 -14.82 2.50 5.66
N PHE A 243 -14.94 2.18 4.39
CA PHE A 243 -16.08 1.43 3.84
C PHE A 243 -16.10 0.00 4.35
N PHE A 244 -14.96 -0.67 4.39
CA PHE A 244 -14.86 -2.02 4.94
C PHE A 244 -15.09 -2.06 6.46
N ILE A 245 -14.54 -1.11 7.20
CA ILE A 245 -14.76 -1.01 8.65
C ILE A 245 -16.24 -0.79 9.00
N ALA A 246 -16.95 -0.01 8.17
CA ALA A 246 -18.36 0.29 8.40
C ALA A 246 -19.32 -0.84 7.98
N SER A 247 -18.94 -1.69 7.03
CA SER A 247 -19.87 -2.62 6.37
C SER A 247 -19.50 -4.10 6.54
N CYS A 248 -18.26 -4.43 6.95
CA CYS A 248 -17.83 -5.81 7.13
C CYS A 248 -17.81 -6.20 8.60
N ASP A 249 -18.06 -7.49 8.88
CA ASP A 249 -18.00 -8.05 10.23
C ASP A 249 -16.59 -8.01 10.80
N HIS A 250 -15.58 -8.24 9.95
CA HIS A 250 -14.17 -8.23 10.31
C HIS A 250 -13.34 -7.49 9.28
N THR A 251 -12.34 -6.74 9.76
CA THR A 251 -11.46 -5.98 8.85
C THR A 251 -10.01 -6.08 9.29
N LEU A 252 -9.13 -6.48 8.37
CA LEU A 252 -7.67 -6.39 8.52
C LEU A 252 -7.23 -5.02 7.99
N ILE A 253 -6.66 -4.21 8.86
CA ILE A 253 -6.39 -2.81 8.57
C ILE A 253 -4.94 -2.63 8.10
N GLY A 254 -4.77 -2.18 6.84
CA GLY A 254 -3.48 -1.80 6.30
C GLY A 254 -2.42 -2.91 6.38
N ASP A 255 -1.39 -2.70 7.19
CA ASP A 255 -0.29 -3.67 7.34
C ASP A 255 -0.72 -5.01 7.97
N GLU A 256 -1.90 -5.10 8.58
CA GLU A 256 -2.40 -6.37 9.13
C GLU A 256 -2.59 -7.43 8.04
N LEU A 257 -2.92 -7.02 6.81
CA LEU A 257 -3.01 -7.94 5.67
C LEU A 257 -1.64 -8.58 5.36
N TYR A 258 -0.57 -7.77 5.36
CA TYR A 258 0.79 -8.29 5.16
C TYR A 258 1.26 -9.14 6.34
N ALA A 259 0.90 -8.73 7.56
CA ALA A 259 1.23 -9.50 8.75
C ALA A 259 0.48 -10.85 8.78
N ALA A 260 -0.76 -10.91 8.27
CA ALA A 260 -1.52 -12.15 8.09
C ALA A 260 -0.83 -13.06 7.07
N SER A 261 -0.40 -12.52 5.92
CA SER A 261 0.37 -13.26 4.92
C SER A 261 1.66 -13.84 5.51
N ALA A 262 2.46 -13.01 6.20
CA ALA A 262 3.71 -13.44 6.84
C ALA A 262 3.48 -14.49 7.96
N TYR A 263 2.37 -14.39 8.68
CA TYR A 263 2.01 -15.37 9.71
C TYR A 263 1.66 -16.74 9.10
N ILE A 264 0.95 -16.75 7.98
CA ILE A 264 0.53 -17.97 7.27
C ILE A 264 1.72 -18.59 6.52
N SER A 265 2.42 -17.80 5.70
CA SER A 265 3.49 -18.28 4.82
C SER A 265 4.74 -18.69 5.58
N ARG A 266 5.02 -18.03 6.71
CA ARG A 266 6.29 -18.12 7.45
C ARG A 266 7.52 -17.86 6.56
N ASN A 267 7.33 -17.17 5.44
CA ASN A 267 8.42 -16.82 4.54
C ASN A 267 9.39 -15.86 5.27
N PRO A 268 10.71 -16.20 5.36
CA PRO A 268 11.68 -15.36 6.07
C PRO A 268 11.72 -13.91 5.57
N LEU A 269 11.49 -13.68 4.27
CA LEU A 269 11.49 -12.34 3.69
C LEU A 269 10.31 -11.51 4.19
N GLU A 270 9.11 -12.07 4.19
CA GLU A 270 7.89 -11.40 4.68
C GLU A 270 7.99 -11.14 6.19
N VAL A 271 8.44 -12.12 6.95
CA VAL A 271 8.65 -12.00 8.41
C VAL A 271 9.65 -10.90 8.73
N ALA A 272 10.78 -10.86 8.02
CA ALA A 272 11.80 -9.82 8.21
C ALA A 272 11.25 -8.42 7.86
N SER A 273 10.50 -8.30 6.77
CA SER A 273 9.89 -7.04 6.33
C SER A 273 8.95 -6.46 7.39
N ILE A 274 8.02 -7.27 7.89
CA ILE A 274 7.07 -6.85 8.95
C ILE A 274 7.82 -6.46 10.22
N LYS A 275 8.78 -7.27 10.66
CA LYS A 275 9.59 -6.97 11.86
C LYS A 275 10.38 -5.68 11.73
N THR A 276 10.97 -5.44 10.56
CA THR A 276 11.70 -4.19 10.30
C THR A 276 10.75 -2.99 10.40
N GLY A 277 9.58 -3.08 9.77
CA GLY A 277 8.54 -2.05 9.87
C GLY A 277 8.11 -1.78 11.31
N ASP A 278 7.86 -2.83 12.11
CA ASP A 278 7.46 -2.72 13.52
C ASP A 278 8.54 -2.00 14.36
N TRP A 279 9.82 -2.35 14.17
CA TRP A 279 10.92 -1.68 14.86
C TRP A 279 11.03 -0.20 14.49
N PHE A 280 10.88 0.15 13.21
CA PHE A 280 10.89 1.55 12.78
C PHE A 280 9.68 2.33 13.30
N LYS A 281 8.50 1.73 13.32
CA LYS A 281 7.30 2.34 13.93
C LYS A 281 7.50 2.59 15.42
N ALA A 282 8.06 1.61 16.15
CA ALA A 282 8.36 1.76 17.56
C ALA A 282 9.40 2.86 17.81
N LEU A 283 10.48 2.90 17.02
CA LEU A 283 11.49 3.96 17.11
C LEU A 283 10.89 5.35 16.83
N SER A 284 10.09 5.48 15.79
CA SER A 284 9.41 6.74 15.46
C SER A 284 8.46 7.18 16.58
N ALA A 285 7.70 6.27 17.17
CA ALA A 285 6.83 6.57 18.30
C ALA A 285 7.62 7.06 19.53
N ILE A 286 8.77 6.44 19.81
CA ILE A 286 9.67 6.85 20.89
C ILE A 286 10.21 8.27 20.61
N ILE A 287 10.69 8.54 19.40
CA ILE A 287 11.21 9.88 19.03
C ILE A 287 10.12 10.93 19.17
N ILE A 288 8.90 10.66 18.72
CA ILE A 288 7.76 11.59 18.85
C ILE A 288 7.42 11.82 20.32
N ALA A 289 7.35 10.76 21.13
CA ALA A 289 7.04 10.87 22.54
C ALA A 289 8.10 11.72 23.30
N PHE A 290 9.39 11.41 23.13
CA PHE A 290 10.46 12.17 23.74
C PHE A 290 10.50 13.62 23.22
N GLY A 291 10.36 13.83 21.91
CA GLY A 291 10.28 15.16 21.31
C GLY A 291 9.15 16.00 21.90
N SER A 292 7.97 15.41 22.07
CA SER A 292 6.81 16.08 22.67
C SER A 292 7.05 16.45 24.15
N ILE A 293 7.64 15.53 24.92
CA ILE A 293 7.99 15.76 26.33
C ILE A 293 9.01 16.89 26.42
N PHE A 294 10.11 16.84 25.66
CA PHE A 294 11.13 17.89 25.71
C PHE A 294 10.60 19.24 25.21
N ALA A 295 9.75 19.25 24.18
CA ALA A 295 9.10 20.47 23.71
C ALA A 295 8.21 21.10 24.80
N THR A 296 7.47 20.29 25.55
CA THR A 296 6.65 20.76 26.67
C THR A 296 7.54 21.30 27.83
N LEU A 297 8.60 20.55 28.18
CA LEU A 297 9.53 20.97 29.23
C LEU A 297 10.32 22.25 28.87
N SER A 298 10.52 22.52 27.58
CA SER A 298 11.21 23.73 27.11
C SER A 298 10.46 25.01 27.46
N ILE A 299 9.16 24.93 27.74
CA ILE A 299 8.35 26.07 28.23
C ILE A 299 8.82 26.49 29.64
N PHE A 300 9.25 25.55 30.47
CA PHE A 300 9.68 25.76 31.83
C PHE A 300 11.19 25.98 31.97
N ASN A 301 11.98 25.39 31.07
CA ASN A 301 13.45 25.49 31.08
C ASN A 301 14.01 25.55 29.66
N PRO A 302 14.66 26.65 29.25
CA PRO A 302 15.21 26.87 27.91
C PRO A 302 16.24 25.83 27.46
N GLN A 303 16.92 25.15 28.39
CA GLN A 303 17.91 24.11 28.06
C GLN A 303 17.29 22.92 27.28
N PHE A 304 16.03 22.58 27.58
CA PHE A 304 15.32 21.54 26.84
C PHE A 304 14.97 21.97 25.40
N GLY A 305 14.87 23.29 25.15
CA GLY A 305 14.66 23.82 23.79
C GLY A 305 15.85 23.56 22.85
N GLU A 306 17.09 23.52 23.37
CA GLU A 306 18.25 23.13 22.56
C GLU A 306 18.20 21.66 22.14
N VAL A 307 17.77 20.77 23.03
CA VAL A 307 17.61 19.35 22.71
C VAL A 307 16.60 19.16 21.57
N VAL A 308 15.45 19.84 21.66
CA VAL A 308 14.44 19.81 20.59
C VAL A 308 15.00 20.32 19.27
N ARG A 309 15.78 21.42 19.30
CA ARG A 309 16.41 21.97 18.09
C ARG A 309 17.41 21.00 17.46
N ILE A 310 18.20 20.29 18.28
CA ILE A 310 19.12 19.26 17.80
C ILE A 310 18.34 18.11 17.15
N MET A 311 17.28 17.63 17.80
CA MET A 311 16.43 16.55 17.25
C MET A 311 15.79 16.95 15.91
N VAL A 312 15.23 18.16 15.81
CA VAL A 312 14.63 18.67 14.57
C VAL A 312 15.67 18.82 13.46
N ASN A 313 16.88 19.29 13.78
CA ASN A 313 17.96 19.43 12.81
C ASN A 313 18.52 18.07 12.36
N ALA A 314 18.48 17.05 13.21
CA ALA A 314 18.87 15.69 12.85
C ALA A 314 17.84 15.01 11.94
N LEU A 315 16.58 15.46 11.95
CA LEU A 315 15.49 14.93 11.11
C LEU A 315 15.34 15.67 9.77
N LYS A 316 15.94 16.86 9.64
CA LYS A 316 16.01 17.60 8.37
C LYS A 316 17.13 17.07 7.48
#